data_bd0f280172ba8ef1da1eaa93eb74d08f
#
_entry.id   bd0f280172ba8ef1da1eaa93eb74d08f
#
_cell.length_a   1.000
_cell.length_b   1.000
_cell.length_c   1.000
_cell.angle_alpha   90.00
_cell.angle_beta   90.00
_cell.angle_gamma   90.00
#
_symmetry.space_group_name_H-M   'P 1'
#
loop_
_entity.id
_entity.type
_entity.pdbx_description
1 polymer ?
#
loop_
_entity_poly.entity_id
_entity_poly.type
_entity_poly.pdbx_seq_one_letter_code
_entity_poly.pdbx_strand_id
1 'polypeptide(L)'
;MLLRTVSNSLSLRALDGTLGGEWERERRNTLFLMLAIALAVAPSFSHLPLWCSAGFSILFLWRLGLVFSGHALPGGAIRLITAAACAAGVIAQYDSLFGREAGVALLVLFLGLKLMEMRARRDLFVVIFLCFFLLLTNYFHSQSVWMAAITVVAVFALLASLFTLQFASRELALTRRLRQTGLLLLQALPIAAALFVLFPRLSTPLWGLPDDAHSARTGMSDTMAPGLISQLARNDEVAFRVQFDQAMPASSALYWRGPTLGHFDGRTWRPVRQEVGASPRPQITLPEDGSAVRYRLTLEPHGRRWLFALDVPVVLPNAPELS
;
A
#
# COMPACT_ATOMS: atom_id res chain seq x y z
N MET A 1 12.90 48.41 50.86
CA MET A 1 12.42 47.02 50.86
C MET A 1 11.25 46.76 49.90
N LEU A 2 10.37 47.71 49.63
CA LEU A 2 9.20 47.59 48.76
C LEU A 2 9.48 47.48 47.24
N LEU A 3 10.57 48.06 46.75
CA LEU A 3 10.94 48.00 45.32
C LEU A 3 11.47 46.64 44.84
N ARG A 4 12.02 45.79 45.73
CA ARG A 4 12.47 44.45 45.38
C ARG A 4 11.33 43.44 45.22
N THR A 5 10.25 43.62 45.95
CA THR A 5 9.07 42.73 45.91
C THR A 5 8.24 42.95 44.64
N VAL A 6 8.14 44.18 44.12
CA VAL A 6 7.42 44.52 42.87
C VAL A 6 8.17 43.99 41.66
N SER A 7 9.53 44.07 41.67
CA SER A 7 10.33 43.54 40.54
C SER A 7 10.26 42.02 40.44
N ASN A 8 10.19 41.28 41.56
CA ASN A 8 10.02 39.81 41.55
C ASN A 8 8.62 39.37 41.09
N SER A 9 7.57 40.13 41.43
CA SER A 9 6.20 39.78 40.99
C SER A 9 5.97 40.07 39.50
N LEU A 10 6.61 41.06 38.95
CA LEU A 10 6.58 41.37 37.52
C LEU A 10 7.39 40.34 36.71
N SER A 11 8.54 39.87 37.22
CA SER A 11 9.32 38.82 36.56
C SER A 11 8.61 37.46 36.58
N LEU A 12 7.94 37.10 37.66
CA LEU A 12 7.16 35.85 37.75
C LEU A 12 5.92 35.88 36.83
N ARG A 13 5.20 37.00 36.74
CA ARG A 13 4.08 37.17 35.82
C ARG A 13 4.51 37.17 34.34
N ALA A 14 5.69 37.72 34.05
CA ALA A 14 6.25 37.67 32.70
C ALA A 14 6.68 36.26 32.33
N LEU A 15 7.26 35.49 33.27
CA LEU A 15 7.59 34.07 33.06
C LEU A 15 6.34 33.19 32.90
N ASP A 16 5.28 33.42 33.68
CA ASP A 16 4.02 32.70 33.57
C ASP A 16 3.32 32.98 32.22
N GLY A 17 3.33 34.23 31.76
CA GLY A 17 2.78 34.62 30.45
C GLY A 17 3.58 34.02 29.28
N THR A 18 4.90 33.91 29.40
CA THR A 18 5.74 33.27 28.37
C THR A 18 5.57 31.77 28.34
N LEU A 19 5.51 31.10 29.50
CA LEU A 19 5.30 29.65 29.61
C LEU A 19 3.89 29.25 29.10
N GLY A 20 2.86 30.03 29.41
CA GLY A 20 1.50 29.82 28.88
C GLY A 20 1.44 29.94 27.36
N GLY A 21 2.12 30.93 26.80
CA GLY A 21 2.18 31.13 25.35
C GLY A 21 2.98 30.05 24.60
N GLU A 22 4.03 29.50 25.22
CA GLU A 22 4.80 28.40 24.65
C GLU A 22 4.00 27.10 24.65
N TRP A 23 3.26 26.81 25.73
CA TRP A 23 2.37 25.65 25.83
C TRP A 23 1.24 25.67 24.79
N GLU A 24 0.58 26.81 24.61
CA GLU A 24 -0.47 26.94 23.61
C GLU A 24 0.05 26.77 22.18
N ARG A 25 1.25 27.24 21.90
CA ARG A 25 1.92 27.07 20.62
C ARG A 25 2.26 25.61 20.33
N GLU A 26 2.86 24.93 21.29
CA GLU A 26 3.22 23.52 21.17
C GLU A 26 1.97 22.67 20.96
N ARG A 27 0.91 22.92 21.72
CA ARG A 27 -0.40 22.30 21.57
C ARG A 27 -0.97 22.49 20.17
N ARG A 28 -1.00 23.72 19.65
CA ARG A 28 -1.49 24.04 18.32
C ARG A 28 -0.70 23.35 17.21
N ASN A 29 0.62 23.32 17.33
CA ASN A 29 1.48 22.65 16.38
C ASN A 29 1.28 21.13 16.40
N THR A 30 1.12 20.53 17.57
CA THR A 30 0.82 19.11 17.72
C THR A 30 -0.55 18.78 17.13
N LEU A 31 -1.58 19.59 17.36
CA LEU A 31 -2.91 19.40 16.79
C LEU A 31 -2.89 19.50 15.24
N PHE A 32 -2.13 20.45 14.70
CA PHE A 32 -1.96 20.57 13.25
C PHE A 32 -1.26 19.33 12.66
N LEU A 33 -0.23 18.80 13.31
CA LEU A 33 0.43 17.56 12.92
C LEU A 33 -0.53 16.37 13.01
N MET A 34 -1.33 16.27 14.07
CA MET A 34 -2.33 15.21 14.20
C MET A 34 -3.38 15.25 13.08
N LEU A 35 -3.80 16.44 12.66
CA LEU A 35 -4.68 16.59 11.50
C LEU A 35 -4.01 16.08 10.22
N ALA A 36 -2.73 16.41 10.00
CA ALA A 36 -1.97 15.92 8.85
C ALA A 36 -1.82 14.39 8.85
N ILE A 37 -1.61 13.79 10.02
CA ILE A 37 -1.55 12.34 10.22
C ILE A 37 -2.91 11.70 9.90
N ALA A 38 -4.01 12.27 10.40
CA ALA A 38 -5.36 11.78 10.11
C ALA A 38 -5.64 11.77 8.60
N LEU A 39 -5.26 12.84 7.88
CA LEU A 39 -5.38 12.90 6.42
C LEU A 39 -4.53 11.82 5.71
N ALA A 40 -3.33 11.54 6.21
CA ALA A 40 -2.45 10.54 5.62
C ALA A 40 -2.95 9.10 5.84
N VAL A 41 -3.56 8.82 7.00
CA VAL A 41 -4.04 7.49 7.38
C VAL A 41 -5.45 7.20 6.84
N ALA A 42 -6.30 8.21 6.67
CA ALA A 42 -7.71 8.04 6.30
C ALA A 42 -7.93 7.10 5.08
N PRO A 43 -7.17 7.19 3.99
CA PRO A 43 -7.35 6.27 2.86
C PRO A 43 -7.08 4.80 3.20
N SER A 44 -6.17 4.54 4.13
CA SER A 44 -5.78 3.17 4.51
C SER A 44 -6.91 2.42 5.22
N PHE A 45 -7.86 3.12 5.85
CA PHE A 45 -8.97 2.49 6.58
C PHE A 45 -9.90 1.67 5.70
N SER A 46 -9.97 1.95 4.40
CA SER A 46 -10.79 1.17 3.46
C SER A 46 -10.24 -0.23 3.15
N HIS A 47 -8.96 -0.45 3.41
CA HIS A 47 -8.25 -1.68 3.06
C HIS A 47 -7.74 -2.45 4.28
N LEU A 48 -7.73 -1.81 5.45
CA LEU A 48 -7.26 -2.42 6.68
C LEU A 48 -8.37 -3.19 7.40
N PRO A 49 -8.05 -4.30 8.10
CA PRO A 49 -8.98 -4.95 9.01
C PRO A 49 -9.53 -3.99 10.06
N LEU A 50 -10.80 -4.17 10.44
CA LEU A 50 -11.49 -3.30 11.40
C LEU A 50 -10.75 -3.16 12.74
N TRP A 51 -10.17 -4.26 13.24
CA TRP A 51 -9.42 -4.23 14.51
C TRP A 51 -8.16 -3.35 14.42
N CYS A 52 -7.48 -3.33 13.26
CA CYS A 52 -6.28 -2.53 13.02
C CYS A 52 -6.65 -1.03 12.96
N SER A 53 -7.71 -0.70 12.21
CA SER A 53 -8.26 0.66 12.13
C SER A 53 -8.76 1.16 13.49
N ALA A 54 -9.42 0.30 14.27
CA ALA A 54 -9.85 0.59 15.63
C ALA A 54 -8.64 0.80 16.56
N GLY A 55 -7.64 -0.07 16.49
CA GLY A 55 -6.41 0.03 17.28
C GLY A 55 -5.68 1.36 17.06
N PHE A 56 -5.48 1.74 15.79
CA PHE A 56 -4.91 3.06 15.47
C PHE A 56 -5.79 4.19 15.99
N SER A 57 -7.11 4.14 15.77
CA SER A 57 -8.04 5.18 16.20
C SER A 57 -8.05 5.37 17.72
N ILE A 58 -7.98 4.28 18.49
CA ILE A 58 -7.88 4.34 19.96
C ILE A 58 -6.58 5.05 20.37
N LEU A 59 -5.43 4.67 19.78
CA LEU A 59 -4.16 5.31 20.08
C LEU A 59 -4.15 6.79 19.68
N PHE A 60 -4.70 7.11 18.52
CA PHE A 60 -4.81 8.47 18.03
C PHE A 60 -5.69 9.35 18.93
N LEU A 61 -6.88 8.89 19.30
CA LEU A 61 -7.80 9.59 20.20
C LEU A 61 -7.21 9.71 21.60
N TRP A 62 -6.54 8.68 22.09
CA TRP A 62 -5.83 8.76 23.38
C TRP A 62 -4.76 9.85 23.33
N ARG A 63 -3.94 9.89 22.28
CA ARG A 63 -2.96 10.97 22.13
C ARG A 63 -3.60 12.34 22.06
N LEU A 64 -4.72 12.47 21.33
CA LEU A 64 -5.49 13.70 21.25
C LEU A 64 -5.97 14.13 22.63
N GLY A 65 -6.55 13.22 23.42
CA GLY A 65 -6.97 13.48 24.81
C GLY A 65 -5.82 13.96 25.69
N LEU A 66 -4.63 13.36 25.57
CA LEU A 66 -3.44 13.79 26.31
C LEU A 66 -2.97 15.20 25.92
N VAL A 67 -3.12 15.59 24.66
CA VAL A 67 -2.79 16.96 24.20
C VAL A 67 -3.76 17.99 24.80
N PHE A 68 -5.05 17.62 24.98
CA PHE A 68 -6.04 18.51 25.60
C PHE A 68 -5.93 18.57 27.12
N SER A 69 -5.65 17.45 27.76
CA SER A 69 -5.59 17.34 29.23
C SER A 69 -4.24 17.72 29.82
N GLY A 70 -3.20 17.85 29.01
CA GLY A 70 -1.84 18.16 29.47
C GLY A 70 -1.20 17.04 30.29
N HIS A 71 -1.75 15.83 30.31
CA HIS A 71 -1.19 14.70 31.04
C HIS A 71 0.07 14.16 30.39
N ALA A 72 0.93 13.56 31.19
CA ALA A 72 2.15 12.92 30.74
C ALA A 72 1.85 11.71 29.82
N LEU A 73 2.76 11.45 28.90
CA LEU A 73 2.69 10.28 28.01
C LEU A 73 2.85 8.98 28.80
N PRO A 74 2.21 7.88 28.34
CA PRO A 74 2.26 6.59 29.01
C PRO A 74 3.69 6.07 29.19
N GLY A 75 3.91 5.32 30.25
CA GLY A 75 5.21 4.74 30.59
C GLY A 75 5.67 3.69 29.56
N GLY A 76 6.96 3.37 29.60
CA GLY A 76 7.59 2.42 28.67
C GLY A 76 6.93 1.03 28.68
N ALA A 77 6.52 0.54 29.85
CA ALA A 77 5.89 -0.76 30.00
C ALA A 77 4.55 -0.85 29.23
N ILE A 78 3.69 0.17 29.35
CA ILE A 78 2.41 0.22 28.65
C ILE A 78 2.63 0.21 27.13
N ARG A 79 3.59 1.00 26.64
CA ARG A 79 3.94 1.06 25.22
C ARG A 79 4.44 -0.29 24.69
N LEU A 80 5.30 -0.96 25.47
CA LEU A 80 5.82 -2.28 25.09
C LEU A 80 4.70 -3.33 25.01
N ILE A 81 3.83 -3.36 26.02
CA ILE A 81 2.67 -4.29 26.03
C ILE A 81 1.76 -4.01 24.84
N THR A 82 1.45 -2.75 24.56
CA THR A 82 0.61 -2.39 23.40
C THR A 82 1.29 -2.76 22.08
N ALA A 83 2.61 -2.57 21.95
CA ALA A 83 3.36 -2.95 20.77
C ALA A 83 3.36 -4.48 20.56
N ALA A 84 3.56 -5.24 21.63
CA ALA A 84 3.50 -6.69 21.59
C ALA A 84 2.09 -7.19 21.21
N ALA A 85 1.03 -6.59 21.75
CA ALA A 85 -0.35 -6.91 21.40
C ALA A 85 -0.66 -6.60 19.92
N CYS A 86 -0.19 -5.46 19.39
CA CYS A 86 -0.33 -5.12 17.99
C CYS A 86 0.40 -6.12 17.08
N ALA A 87 1.63 -6.48 17.40
CA ALA A 87 2.40 -7.47 16.65
C ALA A 87 1.74 -8.86 16.67
N ALA A 88 1.27 -9.31 17.83
CA ALA A 88 0.54 -10.56 17.97
C ALA A 88 -0.75 -10.57 17.14
N GLY A 89 -1.50 -9.45 17.13
CA GLY A 89 -2.70 -9.31 16.32
C GLY A 89 -2.41 -9.42 14.81
N VAL A 90 -1.32 -8.83 14.33
CA VAL A 90 -0.92 -8.94 12.92
C VAL A 90 -0.50 -10.36 12.58
N ILE A 91 0.26 -11.05 13.44
CA ILE A 91 0.64 -12.45 13.23
C ILE A 91 -0.61 -13.34 13.19
N ALA A 92 -1.55 -13.15 14.12
CA ALA A 92 -2.78 -13.94 14.17
C ALA A 92 -3.69 -13.75 12.94
N GLN A 93 -3.65 -12.56 12.31
CA GLN A 93 -4.48 -12.25 11.14
C GLN A 93 -3.85 -12.69 9.82
N TYR A 94 -2.52 -12.56 9.68
CA TYR A 94 -1.83 -12.73 8.40
C TYR A 94 -0.88 -13.93 8.38
N ASP A 95 -0.77 -14.69 9.47
CA ASP A 95 0.15 -15.83 9.66
C ASP A 95 1.63 -15.48 9.43
N SER A 96 1.94 -14.22 9.15
CA SER A 96 3.28 -13.71 8.85
C SER A 96 3.38 -12.21 9.13
N LEU A 97 4.57 -11.77 9.54
CA LEU A 97 4.90 -10.34 9.61
C LEU A 97 5.38 -9.78 8.26
N PHE A 98 5.72 -10.67 7.32
CA PHE A 98 6.24 -10.31 6.01
C PHE A 98 5.13 -10.44 4.96
N GLY A 99 4.90 -9.35 4.25
CA GLY A 99 3.88 -9.29 3.21
C GLY A 99 3.34 -7.87 3.04
N ARG A 100 2.73 -7.59 1.91
CA ARG A 100 2.22 -6.26 1.60
C ARG A 100 1.15 -5.82 2.62
N GLU A 101 0.17 -6.65 2.86
CA GLU A 101 -0.97 -6.35 3.74
C GLU A 101 -0.53 -6.28 5.22
N ALA A 102 0.26 -7.26 5.67
CA ALA A 102 0.82 -7.27 7.03
C ALA A 102 1.73 -6.06 7.26
N GLY A 103 2.55 -5.69 6.27
CA GLY A 103 3.45 -4.53 6.35
C GLY A 103 2.71 -3.21 6.48
N VAL A 104 1.61 -3.01 5.73
CA VAL A 104 0.78 -1.79 5.84
C VAL A 104 0.08 -1.74 7.20
N ALA A 105 -0.47 -2.87 7.68
CA ALA A 105 -1.09 -2.96 8.99
C ALA A 105 -0.10 -2.62 10.12
N LEU A 106 1.10 -3.20 10.07
CA LEU A 106 2.19 -2.88 11.01
C LEU A 106 2.58 -1.41 10.96
N LEU A 107 2.70 -0.83 9.76
CA LEU A 107 3.08 0.56 9.58
C LEU A 107 2.06 1.51 10.24
N VAL A 108 0.76 1.27 10.06
CA VAL A 108 -0.31 2.08 10.66
C VAL A 108 -0.33 1.93 12.18
N LEU A 109 -0.23 0.70 12.71
CA LEU A 109 -0.17 0.46 14.16
C LEU A 109 1.09 1.04 14.78
N PHE A 110 2.25 0.90 14.09
CA PHE A 110 3.52 1.48 14.54
C PHE A 110 3.47 3.01 14.57
N LEU A 111 2.81 3.63 13.59
CA LEU A 111 2.56 5.06 13.58
C LEU A 111 1.74 5.48 14.81
N GLY A 112 0.66 4.75 15.14
CA GLY A 112 -0.15 4.98 16.35
C GLY A 112 0.67 4.86 17.65
N LEU A 113 1.51 3.83 17.75
CA LEU A 113 2.42 3.63 18.87
C LEU A 113 3.45 4.76 18.97
N LYS A 114 3.99 5.20 17.83
CA LYS A 114 4.98 6.28 17.79
C LYS A 114 4.39 7.62 18.25
N LEU A 115 3.09 7.86 18.04
CA LEU A 115 2.39 9.01 18.60
C LEU A 115 2.44 9.02 20.14
N MET A 116 2.39 7.84 20.80
CA MET A 116 2.48 7.69 22.24
C MET A 116 3.90 7.85 22.78
N GLU A 117 4.92 7.82 21.92
CA GLU A 117 6.31 7.99 22.29
C GLU A 117 6.84 9.41 22.02
N MET A 118 6.12 10.19 21.22
CA MET A 118 6.53 11.48 20.69
C MET A 118 6.82 12.51 21.80
N ARG A 119 8.11 12.69 22.13
CA ARG A 119 8.61 13.64 23.16
C ARG A 119 9.63 14.62 22.59
N ALA A 120 10.50 14.14 21.70
CA ALA A 120 11.60 14.90 21.14
C ALA A 120 11.32 15.33 19.69
N ARG A 121 12.03 16.36 19.22
CA ARG A 121 11.97 16.76 17.80
C ARG A 121 12.27 15.61 16.85
N ARG A 122 13.21 14.73 17.22
CA ARG A 122 13.54 13.53 16.44
C ARG A 122 12.32 12.63 16.23
N ASP A 123 11.49 12.46 17.25
CA ASP A 123 10.29 11.60 17.14
C ASP A 123 9.27 12.19 16.18
N LEU A 124 9.15 13.51 16.11
CA LEU A 124 8.30 14.22 15.15
C LEU A 124 8.74 13.96 13.70
N PHE A 125 10.05 13.99 13.42
CA PHE A 125 10.58 13.64 12.12
C PHE A 125 10.22 12.20 11.74
N VAL A 126 10.40 11.25 12.65
CA VAL A 126 10.06 9.84 12.43
C VAL A 126 8.58 9.69 12.08
N VAL A 127 7.68 10.33 12.82
CA VAL A 127 6.24 10.30 12.54
C VAL A 127 5.91 10.86 11.16
N ILE A 128 6.51 11.99 10.78
CA ILE A 128 6.29 12.59 9.46
C ILE A 128 6.79 11.67 8.33
N PHE A 129 7.97 11.06 8.48
CA PHE A 129 8.50 10.12 7.50
C PHE A 129 7.66 8.84 7.41
N LEU A 130 7.15 8.32 8.52
CA LEU A 130 6.20 7.20 8.51
C LEU A 130 4.92 7.56 7.75
N CYS A 131 4.42 8.79 7.91
CA CYS A 131 3.26 9.25 7.13
C CYS A 131 3.56 9.34 5.63
N PHE A 132 4.74 9.85 5.22
CA PHE A 132 5.13 9.83 3.81
C PHE A 132 5.20 8.40 3.26
N PHE A 133 5.75 7.48 4.04
CA PHE A 133 5.81 6.07 3.65
C PHE A 133 4.40 5.47 3.51
N LEU A 134 3.51 5.78 4.45
CA LEU A 134 2.11 5.35 4.40
C LEU A 134 1.37 5.90 3.18
N LEU A 135 1.59 7.17 2.81
CA LEU A 135 1.01 7.75 1.60
C LEU A 135 1.43 7.00 0.34
N LEU A 136 2.69 6.53 0.26
CA LEU A 136 3.15 5.69 -0.85
C LEU A 136 2.44 4.33 -0.86
N THR A 137 2.24 3.70 0.30
CA THR A 137 1.57 2.38 0.37
C THR A 137 0.10 2.44 -0.04
N ASN A 138 -0.57 3.58 0.10
CA ASN A 138 -1.95 3.76 -0.35
C ASN A 138 -2.10 3.56 -1.87
N TYR A 139 -1.06 3.87 -2.67
CA TYR A 139 -1.06 3.66 -4.11
C TYR A 139 -1.00 2.18 -4.53
N PHE A 140 -0.68 1.27 -3.61
CA PHE A 140 -0.78 -0.17 -3.89
C PHE A 140 -2.22 -0.65 -4.04
N HIS A 141 -3.19 0.09 -3.45
CA HIS A 141 -4.60 -0.29 -3.44
C HIS A 141 -5.45 0.54 -4.40
N SER A 142 -5.13 1.81 -4.58
CA SER A 142 -5.88 2.69 -5.46
C SER A 142 -4.97 3.73 -6.12
N GLN A 143 -5.08 3.84 -7.44
CA GLN A 143 -4.37 4.83 -8.27
C GLN A 143 -5.35 5.87 -8.84
N SER A 144 -6.45 6.14 -8.15
CA SER A 144 -7.45 7.10 -8.58
C SER A 144 -6.95 8.56 -8.46
N VAL A 145 -7.51 9.43 -9.29
CA VAL A 145 -7.25 10.89 -9.23
C VAL A 145 -7.61 11.47 -7.86
N TRP A 146 -8.65 10.91 -7.24
CA TRP A 146 -9.06 11.31 -5.89
C TRP A 146 -8.01 10.97 -4.84
N MET A 147 -7.38 9.81 -4.94
CA MET A 147 -6.25 9.41 -4.09
C MET A 147 -5.08 10.38 -4.25
N ALA A 148 -4.77 10.77 -5.49
CA ALA A 148 -3.72 11.77 -5.75
C ALA A 148 -4.05 13.12 -5.10
N ALA A 149 -5.31 13.58 -5.17
CA ALA A 149 -5.73 14.83 -4.54
C ALA A 149 -5.56 14.79 -3.01
N ILE A 150 -6.01 13.70 -2.36
CA ILE A 150 -5.82 13.50 -0.91
C ILE A 150 -4.33 13.48 -0.55
N THR A 151 -3.52 12.79 -1.34
CA THR A 151 -2.06 12.72 -1.12
C THR A 151 -1.42 14.10 -1.19
N VAL A 152 -1.77 14.93 -2.17
CA VAL A 152 -1.24 16.30 -2.29
C VAL A 152 -1.59 17.13 -1.05
N VAL A 153 -2.84 17.06 -0.58
CA VAL A 153 -3.28 17.77 0.63
C VAL A 153 -2.55 17.28 1.87
N ALA A 154 -2.41 15.93 2.02
CA ALA A 154 -1.69 15.35 3.15
C ALA A 154 -0.20 15.72 3.14
N VAL A 155 0.47 15.63 1.98
CA VAL A 155 1.87 16.06 1.80
C VAL A 155 2.03 17.53 2.16
N PHE A 156 1.14 18.40 1.67
CA PHE A 156 1.15 19.82 2.02
C PHE A 156 1.06 20.04 3.54
N ALA A 157 0.13 19.36 4.22
CA ALA A 157 -0.05 19.47 5.68
C ALA A 157 1.17 18.93 6.46
N LEU A 158 1.75 17.81 6.01
CA LEU A 158 2.96 17.23 6.61
C LEU A 158 4.18 18.16 6.43
N LEU A 159 4.38 18.71 5.24
CA LEU A 159 5.46 19.68 4.99
C LEU A 159 5.28 20.97 5.80
N ALA A 160 4.05 21.47 5.93
CA ALA A 160 3.76 22.62 6.78
C ALA A 160 4.03 22.34 8.25
N SER A 161 3.81 21.09 8.71
CA SER A 161 4.19 20.63 10.06
C SER A 161 5.71 20.58 10.21
N LEU A 162 6.42 20.02 9.23
CA LEU A 162 7.87 19.95 9.20
C LEU A 162 8.51 21.34 9.25
N PHE A 163 7.95 22.27 8.48
CA PHE A 163 8.42 23.67 8.46
C PHE A 163 8.38 24.32 9.85
N THR A 164 7.34 24.01 10.64
CA THR A 164 7.22 24.51 12.02
C THR A 164 8.37 24.03 12.91
N LEU A 165 8.85 22.79 12.73
CA LEU A 165 9.93 22.21 13.53
C LEU A 165 11.29 22.86 13.25
N GLN A 166 11.51 23.31 12.01
CA GLN A 166 12.77 23.94 11.62
C GLN A 166 12.88 25.38 12.14
N PHE A 167 11.78 26.11 12.20
CA PHE A 167 11.74 27.52 12.60
C PHE A 167 11.16 27.76 13.99
N ALA A 168 11.38 26.82 14.92
CA ALA A 168 10.84 26.87 16.28
C ALA A 168 11.24 28.12 17.09
N SER A 169 12.31 28.83 16.69
CA SER A 169 12.78 30.07 17.33
C SER A 169 12.11 31.36 16.81
N ARG A 170 11.36 31.29 15.69
CA ARG A 170 10.64 32.45 15.12
C ARG A 170 9.16 32.15 15.01
N GLU A 171 8.34 33.05 15.54
CA GLU A 171 6.88 32.99 15.37
C GLU A 171 6.50 33.26 13.90
N LEU A 172 6.33 32.21 13.13
CA LEU A 172 5.75 32.34 11.80
C LEU A 172 4.23 32.23 11.93
N ALA A 173 3.52 33.30 11.53
CA ALA A 173 2.07 33.23 11.39
C ALA A 173 1.67 32.05 10.50
N LEU A 174 0.57 31.38 10.81
CA LEU A 174 0.08 30.19 10.07
C LEU A 174 0.00 30.48 8.56
N THR A 175 -0.51 31.66 8.19
CA THR A 175 -0.62 32.10 6.80
C THR A 175 0.73 32.16 6.09
N ARG A 176 1.77 32.66 6.76
CA ARG A 176 3.12 32.74 6.20
C ARG A 176 3.72 31.34 6.02
N ARG A 177 3.51 30.44 6.98
CA ARG A 177 3.93 29.05 6.92
C ARG A 177 3.27 28.31 5.74
N LEU A 178 1.94 28.40 5.62
CA LEU A 178 1.20 27.78 4.52
C LEU A 178 1.63 28.34 3.16
N ARG A 179 1.81 29.66 3.05
CA ARG A 179 2.31 30.30 1.82
C ARG A 179 3.70 29.79 1.44
N GLN A 180 4.64 29.70 2.37
CA GLN A 180 5.99 29.22 2.09
C GLN A 180 6.00 27.74 1.69
N THR A 181 5.23 26.89 2.38
CA THR A 181 5.06 25.49 1.99
C THR A 181 4.45 25.37 0.59
N GLY A 182 3.44 26.18 0.27
CA GLY A 182 2.85 26.23 -1.07
C GLY A 182 3.83 26.63 -2.16
N LEU A 183 4.68 27.62 -1.89
CA LEU A 183 5.73 28.05 -2.82
C LEU A 183 6.78 26.95 -3.05
N LEU A 184 7.18 26.23 -2.00
CA LEU A 184 8.10 25.07 -2.12
C LEU A 184 7.50 23.97 -2.98
N LEU A 185 6.23 23.62 -2.77
CA LEU A 185 5.54 22.62 -3.60
C LEU A 185 5.41 23.08 -5.05
N LEU A 186 5.09 24.37 -5.27
CA LEU A 186 5.01 24.94 -6.61
C LEU A 186 6.36 24.88 -7.33
N GLN A 187 7.46 25.16 -6.63
CA GLN A 187 8.82 25.04 -7.16
C GLN A 187 9.23 23.58 -7.44
N ALA A 188 8.67 22.60 -6.69
CA ALA A 188 8.92 21.20 -6.94
C ALA A 188 8.18 20.65 -8.19
N LEU A 189 7.09 21.30 -8.63
CA LEU A 189 6.30 20.87 -9.79
C LEU A 189 7.11 20.74 -11.10
N PRO A 190 7.94 21.70 -11.52
CA PRO A 190 8.73 21.56 -12.74
C PRO A 190 9.69 20.38 -12.67
N ILE A 191 10.31 20.16 -11.51
CA ILE A 191 11.22 19.02 -11.28
C ILE A 191 10.44 17.71 -11.35
N ALA A 192 9.28 17.64 -10.70
CA ALA A 192 8.41 16.46 -10.74
C ALA A 192 7.92 16.18 -12.17
N ALA A 193 7.55 17.20 -12.93
CA ALA A 193 7.16 17.07 -14.33
C ALA A 193 8.32 16.59 -15.21
N ALA A 194 9.52 17.13 -15.03
CA ALA A 194 10.71 16.68 -15.73
C ALA A 194 11.03 15.21 -15.42
N LEU A 195 11.00 14.82 -14.14
CA LEU A 195 11.21 13.43 -13.74
C LEU A 195 10.12 12.51 -14.31
N PHE A 196 8.87 12.95 -14.34
CA PHE A 196 7.77 12.17 -14.89
C PHE A 196 7.93 11.90 -16.40
N VAL A 197 8.48 12.87 -17.15
CA VAL A 197 8.73 12.73 -18.59
C VAL A 197 10.01 11.95 -18.87
N LEU A 198 11.08 12.20 -18.09
CA LEU A 198 12.39 11.60 -18.30
C LEU A 198 12.50 10.16 -17.78
N PHE A 199 11.73 9.82 -16.73
CA PHE A 199 11.78 8.46 -16.19
C PHE A 199 10.99 7.50 -17.08
N PRO A 200 11.66 6.48 -17.66
CA PRO A 200 10.98 5.47 -18.47
C PRO A 200 10.00 4.71 -17.58
N ARG A 201 8.77 4.56 -18.03
CA ARG A 201 7.77 3.73 -17.38
C ARG A 201 8.10 2.27 -17.66
N LEU A 202 8.85 1.67 -16.77
CA LEU A 202 9.15 0.24 -16.83
C LEU A 202 7.84 -0.50 -16.48
N SER A 203 7.40 -1.34 -17.40
CA SER A 203 6.23 -2.21 -17.21
C SER A 203 6.49 -3.34 -16.19
N THR A 204 7.78 -3.60 -15.91
CA THR A 204 8.21 -4.62 -14.95
C THR A 204 9.05 -4.00 -13.84
N PRO A 205 8.92 -4.44 -12.57
CA PRO A 205 9.76 -3.96 -11.48
C PRO A 205 11.22 -4.34 -11.72
N LEU A 206 12.16 -3.40 -11.45
CA LEU A 206 13.62 -3.60 -11.63
C LEU A 206 14.21 -4.65 -10.69
N TRP A 207 13.60 -4.85 -9.53
CA TRP A 207 13.89 -5.94 -8.62
C TRP A 207 12.87 -7.05 -8.90
N GLY A 208 13.37 -8.15 -9.42
CA GLY A 208 12.54 -9.33 -9.67
C GLY A 208 11.80 -9.71 -8.38
N LEU A 209 10.49 -9.46 -8.38
CA LEU A 209 9.63 -10.16 -7.43
C LEU A 209 9.80 -11.65 -7.73
N PRO A 210 9.82 -12.53 -6.72
CA PRO A 210 9.76 -13.95 -6.96
C PRO A 210 8.68 -14.25 -8.01
N ASP A 211 8.94 -15.15 -8.94
CA ASP A 211 8.03 -15.51 -10.05
C ASP A 211 6.58 -15.76 -9.58
N ASP A 212 6.40 -16.13 -8.32
CA ASP A 212 5.11 -16.35 -7.68
C ASP A 212 4.24 -15.08 -7.50
N ALA A 213 4.83 -13.89 -7.47
CA ALA A 213 4.06 -12.64 -7.32
C ALA A 213 3.36 -12.21 -8.61
N HIS A 214 3.84 -12.67 -9.77
CA HIS A 214 3.17 -12.44 -11.06
C HIS A 214 2.08 -13.48 -11.32
N SER A 215 2.28 -14.71 -10.87
CA SER A 215 1.27 -15.77 -10.98
C SER A 215 0.02 -15.50 -10.12
N ALA A 216 0.20 -14.81 -8.98
CA ALA A 216 -0.92 -14.39 -8.14
C ALA A 216 -1.80 -13.28 -8.78
N ARG A 217 -1.23 -12.49 -9.70
CA ARG A 217 -1.98 -11.40 -10.38
C ARG A 217 -2.88 -11.89 -11.49
N THR A 218 -2.52 -12.96 -12.19
CA THR A 218 -3.27 -13.47 -13.34
C THR A 218 -4.15 -14.68 -13.01
N GLY A 219 -4.20 -15.10 -11.74
CA GLY A 219 -4.99 -16.26 -11.33
C GLY A 219 -4.44 -17.60 -11.85
N MET A 220 -3.27 -17.63 -12.50
CA MET A 220 -2.73 -18.83 -13.12
C MET A 220 -1.26 -19.05 -12.79
N SER A 221 -0.98 -20.23 -12.25
CA SER A 221 0.38 -20.67 -11.89
C SER A 221 0.83 -21.82 -12.79
N ASP A 222 2.13 -21.91 -13.07
CA ASP A 222 2.73 -23.07 -13.73
C ASP A 222 2.83 -24.28 -12.79
N THR A 223 2.44 -24.12 -11.53
CA THR A 223 2.45 -25.17 -10.52
C THR A 223 1.11 -25.21 -9.81
N MET A 224 0.68 -26.38 -9.38
CA MET A 224 -0.53 -26.58 -8.60
C MET A 224 -0.19 -27.28 -7.29
N ALA A 225 -0.53 -26.64 -6.16
CA ALA A 225 -0.39 -27.22 -4.84
C ALA A 225 -1.67 -27.00 -4.02
N PRO A 226 -1.97 -27.88 -3.04
CA PRO A 226 -3.09 -27.67 -2.11
C PRO A 226 -2.96 -26.32 -1.41
N GLY A 227 -4.04 -25.51 -1.39
CA GLY A 227 -4.08 -24.18 -0.80
C GLY A 227 -3.86 -23.03 -1.79
N LEU A 228 -3.14 -23.20 -2.90
CA LEU A 228 -3.00 -22.17 -3.95
C LEU A 228 -4.32 -21.95 -4.69
N ILE A 229 -5.12 -22.99 -4.89
CA ILE A 229 -6.40 -22.92 -5.62
C ILE A 229 -7.41 -22.00 -4.92
N SER A 230 -7.42 -21.97 -3.59
CA SER A 230 -8.35 -21.14 -2.82
C SER A 230 -8.07 -19.64 -2.93
N GLN A 231 -6.82 -19.25 -3.20
CA GLN A 231 -6.47 -17.84 -3.48
C GLN A 231 -6.79 -17.46 -4.94
N LEU A 232 -6.59 -18.39 -5.87
CA LEU A 232 -6.91 -18.22 -7.30
C LEU A 232 -8.41 -18.08 -7.54
N ALA A 233 -9.23 -18.84 -6.82
CA ALA A 233 -10.70 -18.80 -6.91
C ALA A 233 -11.34 -17.50 -6.40
N ARG A 234 -10.55 -16.62 -5.75
CA ARG A 234 -11.00 -15.31 -5.26
C ARG A 234 -10.60 -14.13 -6.16
N ASN A 235 -9.93 -14.41 -7.27
CA ASN A 235 -9.51 -13.36 -8.19
C ASN A 235 -10.54 -13.21 -9.31
N ASP A 236 -11.26 -12.09 -9.32
CA ASP A 236 -12.26 -11.73 -10.33
C ASP A 236 -11.65 -10.96 -11.52
N GLU A 237 -10.33 -10.88 -11.64
CA GLU A 237 -9.68 -10.24 -12.77
C GLU A 237 -9.88 -11.04 -14.06
N VAL A 238 -10.04 -10.31 -15.16
CA VAL A 238 -10.20 -10.91 -16.49
C VAL A 238 -8.89 -11.55 -16.92
N ALA A 239 -8.85 -12.88 -17.10
CA ALA A 239 -7.69 -13.61 -17.58
C ALA A 239 -7.53 -13.51 -19.10
N PHE A 240 -8.63 -13.58 -19.84
CA PHE A 240 -8.66 -13.45 -21.30
C PHE A 240 -10.06 -13.08 -21.78
N ARG A 241 -10.15 -12.57 -23.00
CA ARG A 241 -11.41 -12.29 -23.72
C ARG A 241 -11.50 -13.15 -24.96
N VAL A 242 -12.68 -13.62 -25.26
CA VAL A 242 -12.94 -14.45 -26.43
C VAL A 242 -14.04 -13.83 -27.29
N GLN A 243 -13.78 -13.77 -28.56
CA GLN A 243 -14.77 -13.38 -29.58
C GLN A 243 -14.98 -14.57 -30.50
N PHE A 244 -16.19 -15.09 -30.52
CA PHE A 244 -16.60 -16.17 -31.45
C PHE A 244 -17.02 -15.59 -32.79
N ASP A 245 -16.59 -16.22 -33.89
CA ASP A 245 -17.01 -15.85 -35.25
C ASP A 245 -18.44 -16.34 -35.55
N GLN A 246 -18.94 -17.30 -34.79
CA GLN A 246 -20.25 -17.90 -34.86
C GLN A 246 -21.01 -17.77 -33.54
N ALA A 247 -22.20 -18.36 -33.46
CA ALA A 247 -22.96 -18.42 -32.22
C ALA A 247 -22.11 -19.05 -31.09
N MET A 248 -22.10 -18.41 -29.90
CA MET A 248 -21.37 -18.90 -28.75
C MET A 248 -21.85 -20.29 -28.36
N PRO A 249 -20.96 -21.27 -28.17
CA PRO A 249 -21.33 -22.60 -27.68
C PRO A 249 -22.00 -22.53 -26.30
N ALA A 250 -22.74 -23.57 -25.94
CA ALA A 250 -23.32 -23.68 -24.61
C ALA A 250 -22.23 -23.64 -23.52
N SER A 251 -22.51 -23.03 -22.36
CA SER A 251 -21.53 -22.87 -21.26
C SER A 251 -20.91 -24.20 -20.83
N SER A 252 -21.63 -25.32 -20.96
CA SER A 252 -21.12 -26.68 -20.68
C SER A 252 -20.04 -27.16 -21.67
N ALA A 253 -19.98 -26.57 -22.87
CA ALA A 253 -18.98 -26.88 -23.90
C ALA A 253 -17.77 -25.92 -23.86
N LEU A 254 -17.78 -24.90 -22.99
CA LEU A 254 -16.71 -23.93 -22.85
C LEU A 254 -15.63 -24.42 -21.86
N TYR A 255 -14.96 -25.52 -22.20
CA TYR A 255 -13.81 -26.02 -21.42
C TYR A 255 -12.50 -25.43 -21.97
N TRP A 256 -11.90 -24.51 -21.21
CA TRP A 256 -10.64 -23.87 -21.58
C TRP A 256 -9.46 -24.62 -21.02
N ARG A 257 -8.70 -25.26 -21.87
CA ARG A 257 -7.51 -26.01 -21.51
C ARG A 257 -6.31 -25.05 -21.38
N GLY A 258 -5.70 -25.03 -20.23
CA GLY A 258 -4.45 -24.32 -19.92
C GLY A 258 -3.22 -25.26 -19.94
N PRO A 259 -2.16 -24.92 -19.19
CA PRO A 259 -0.94 -25.72 -19.09
C PRO A 259 -1.24 -27.09 -18.47
N THR A 260 -0.63 -28.14 -19.02
CA THR A 260 -0.75 -29.49 -18.51
C THR A 260 0.38 -29.77 -17.53
N LEU A 261 0.03 -30.23 -16.33
CA LEU A 261 0.98 -30.59 -15.27
C LEU A 261 1.10 -32.11 -15.24
N GLY A 262 2.32 -32.64 -15.35
CA GLY A 262 2.53 -34.09 -15.45
C GLY A 262 3.50 -34.66 -14.43
N HIS A 263 4.19 -33.83 -13.66
CA HIS A 263 5.10 -34.26 -12.60
C HIS A 263 4.58 -33.89 -11.23
N PHE A 264 4.40 -34.89 -10.38
CA PHE A 264 3.95 -34.73 -8.99
C PHE A 264 5.07 -35.11 -8.02
N ASP A 265 5.46 -34.20 -7.14
CA ASP A 265 6.52 -34.41 -6.14
C ASP A 265 6.00 -34.84 -4.75
N GLY A 266 4.72 -35.21 -4.65
CA GLY A 266 4.05 -35.56 -3.40
C GLY A 266 3.24 -34.41 -2.80
N ARG A 267 3.46 -33.16 -3.23
CA ARG A 267 2.74 -31.96 -2.77
C ARG A 267 2.37 -31.02 -3.91
N THR A 268 3.23 -30.89 -4.90
CA THR A 268 3.11 -29.89 -5.97
C THR A 268 3.14 -30.56 -7.34
N TRP A 269 2.19 -30.22 -8.20
CA TRP A 269 2.19 -30.56 -9.61
C TRP A 269 3.00 -29.54 -10.39
N ARG A 270 3.85 -30.01 -11.31
CA ARG A 270 4.69 -29.18 -12.19
C ARG A 270 4.56 -29.60 -13.66
N PRO A 271 4.84 -28.71 -14.63
CA PRO A 271 4.92 -29.09 -16.02
C PRO A 271 5.99 -30.14 -16.26
N VAL A 272 5.71 -31.10 -17.13
CA VAL A 272 6.75 -32.00 -17.62
C VAL A 272 7.69 -31.21 -18.50
N ARG A 273 8.98 -31.15 -18.17
CA ARG A 273 10.01 -30.66 -19.08
C ARG A 273 10.07 -31.62 -20.25
N GLN A 274 9.54 -31.21 -21.41
CA GLN A 274 9.82 -31.90 -22.65
C GLN A 274 11.29 -31.69 -22.97
N GLU A 275 12.08 -32.77 -22.89
CA GLU A 275 13.42 -32.79 -23.49
C GLU A 275 13.27 -32.59 -24.98
N VAL A 276 13.97 -31.59 -25.53
CA VAL A 276 13.96 -31.29 -26.96
C VAL A 276 14.54 -32.51 -27.68
N GLY A 277 13.67 -33.31 -28.30
CA GLY A 277 14.07 -34.48 -29.09
C GLY A 277 13.37 -35.81 -28.75
N ALA A 278 12.61 -35.90 -27.67
CA ALA A 278 11.96 -37.16 -27.27
C ALA A 278 10.44 -37.06 -27.37
N SER A 279 9.91 -37.80 -28.29
CA SER A 279 8.53 -38.28 -28.53
C SER A 279 7.83 -37.62 -29.72
N PRO A 280 7.29 -38.44 -30.65
CA PRO A 280 6.37 -37.98 -31.67
C PRO A 280 5.19 -37.30 -30.99
N ARG A 281 4.79 -36.14 -31.52
CA ARG A 281 3.59 -35.44 -31.07
C ARG A 281 2.45 -36.44 -31.06
N PRO A 282 1.66 -36.61 -30.00
CA PRO A 282 0.53 -37.51 -29.99
C PRO A 282 -0.37 -37.11 -31.14
N GLN A 283 -0.65 -38.03 -32.07
CA GLN A 283 -1.63 -37.83 -33.12
C GLN A 283 -2.99 -37.80 -32.45
N ILE A 284 -3.56 -36.61 -32.30
CA ILE A 284 -4.90 -36.45 -31.77
C ILE A 284 -5.86 -36.79 -32.93
N THR A 285 -6.52 -37.94 -32.84
CA THR A 285 -7.59 -38.30 -33.77
C THR A 285 -8.81 -37.46 -33.35
N LEU A 286 -9.15 -36.48 -34.19
CA LEU A 286 -10.36 -35.68 -33.97
C LEU A 286 -11.58 -36.49 -34.42
N PRO A 287 -12.72 -36.40 -33.70
CA PRO A 287 -13.96 -37.00 -34.16
C PRO A 287 -14.37 -36.39 -35.53
N GLU A 288 -14.73 -37.22 -36.49
CA GLU A 288 -15.13 -36.77 -37.82
C GLU A 288 -16.41 -35.90 -37.81
N ASP A 289 -17.22 -36.00 -36.76
CA ASP A 289 -18.50 -35.30 -36.58
C ASP A 289 -18.37 -33.98 -35.80
N GLY A 290 -17.17 -33.57 -35.40
CA GLY A 290 -16.95 -32.36 -34.61
C GLY A 290 -17.02 -31.08 -35.42
N SER A 291 -18.02 -30.24 -35.19
CA SER A 291 -18.05 -28.88 -35.74
C SER A 291 -16.93 -28.04 -35.09
N ALA A 292 -15.94 -27.64 -35.91
CA ALA A 292 -14.86 -26.78 -35.44
C ALA A 292 -15.40 -25.38 -35.09
N VAL A 293 -15.10 -24.91 -33.91
CA VAL A 293 -15.47 -23.56 -33.44
C VAL A 293 -14.33 -22.59 -33.72
N ARG A 294 -14.62 -21.52 -34.47
CA ARG A 294 -13.65 -20.43 -34.71
C ARG A 294 -13.85 -19.33 -33.70
N TYR A 295 -12.75 -18.89 -33.11
CA TYR A 295 -12.74 -17.80 -32.15
C TYR A 295 -11.42 -17.05 -32.18
N ARG A 296 -11.45 -15.80 -31.74
CA ARG A 296 -10.28 -14.98 -31.46
C ARG A 296 -10.12 -14.84 -29.94
N LEU A 297 -8.96 -15.17 -29.43
CA LEU A 297 -8.66 -15.10 -28.04
C LEU A 297 -7.65 -13.98 -27.78
N THR A 298 -7.98 -13.03 -26.91
CA THR A 298 -7.11 -11.94 -26.47
C THR A 298 -6.73 -12.20 -25.03
N LEU A 299 -5.47 -12.52 -24.80
CA LEU A 299 -4.91 -12.76 -23.45
C LEU A 299 -4.53 -11.44 -22.79
N GLU A 300 -4.79 -11.33 -21.49
CA GLU A 300 -4.14 -10.30 -20.70
C GLU A 300 -2.66 -10.67 -20.49
N PRO A 301 -1.73 -9.69 -20.39
CA PRO A 301 -0.30 -9.95 -20.24
C PRO A 301 0.00 -10.76 -18.96
N HIS A 302 0.50 -11.97 -19.11
CA HIS A 302 0.81 -12.85 -17.98
C HIS A 302 2.28 -13.30 -17.93
N GLY A 303 3.13 -12.88 -18.88
CA GLY A 303 4.56 -13.22 -18.91
C GLY A 303 4.90 -14.69 -19.14
N ARG A 304 3.94 -15.54 -19.55
CA ARG A 304 4.10 -16.98 -19.76
C ARG A 304 4.05 -17.33 -21.23
N ARG A 305 4.58 -18.51 -21.60
CA ARG A 305 4.68 -18.98 -22.99
C ARG A 305 3.59 -19.96 -23.40
N TRP A 306 2.47 -20.00 -22.71
CA TRP A 306 1.37 -20.91 -23.04
C TRP A 306 0.10 -20.13 -23.34
N LEU A 307 -0.76 -20.73 -24.14
CA LEU A 307 -2.04 -20.19 -24.59
C LEU A 307 -3.17 -21.07 -24.09
N PHE A 308 -4.36 -20.50 -23.99
CA PHE A 308 -5.58 -21.27 -23.77
C PHE A 308 -6.15 -21.77 -25.07
N ALA A 309 -6.70 -22.98 -25.06
CA ALA A 309 -7.45 -23.53 -26.16
C ALA A 309 -8.82 -24.02 -25.68
N LEU A 310 -9.84 -23.83 -26.50
CA LEU A 310 -11.14 -24.43 -26.29
C LEU A 310 -11.00 -25.92 -26.61
N ASP A 311 -11.03 -26.78 -25.60
CA ASP A 311 -10.80 -28.20 -25.65
C ASP A 311 -9.53 -28.58 -26.43
N VAL A 312 -9.60 -29.11 -27.64
CA VAL A 312 -8.46 -29.52 -28.46
C VAL A 312 -8.34 -28.61 -29.69
N PRO A 313 -7.21 -27.87 -29.85
CA PRO A 313 -7.03 -27.02 -31.02
C PRO A 313 -6.80 -27.84 -32.30
N VAL A 314 -7.59 -27.59 -33.32
CA VAL A 314 -7.43 -28.19 -34.65
C VAL A 314 -6.33 -27.48 -35.45
N VAL A 315 -6.28 -26.17 -35.33
CA VAL A 315 -5.27 -25.31 -35.98
C VAL A 315 -4.60 -24.48 -34.92
N LEU A 316 -3.26 -24.47 -34.92
CA LEU A 316 -2.47 -23.62 -34.03
C LEU A 316 -2.33 -22.22 -34.64
N PRO A 317 -2.32 -21.16 -33.84
CA PRO A 317 -2.07 -19.81 -34.32
C PRO A 317 -0.69 -19.69 -34.96
N ASN A 318 -0.55 -18.88 -36.00
CA ASN A 318 0.71 -18.60 -36.66
C ASN A 318 1.63 -17.78 -35.72
N ALA A 319 2.91 -18.11 -35.69
CA ALA A 319 3.90 -17.48 -34.81
C ALA A 319 4.00 -15.95 -34.88
N PRO A 320 3.73 -15.24 -36.00
CA PRO A 320 3.79 -13.78 -36.05
C PRO A 320 2.66 -13.07 -35.27
N GLU A 321 1.60 -13.76 -34.89
CA GLU A 321 0.50 -13.19 -34.09
C GLU A 321 0.73 -13.32 -32.58
N LEU A 322 1.88 -13.85 -32.18
CA LEU A 322 2.29 -14.07 -30.79
C LEU A 322 3.31 -13.03 -30.29
N SER A 323 3.36 -11.84 -30.90
CA SER A 323 4.28 -10.75 -30.53
C SER A 323 3.76 -9.88 -29.37
#